data_91ab15ba0d3b5178dc37c2714064f6d7
#
_entry.id   91ab15ba0d3b5178dc37c2714064f6d7
#
_cell.length_a   1.000
_cell.length_b   1.000
_cell.length_c   1.000
_cell.angle_alpha   90.00
_cell.angle_beta   90.00
_cell.angle_gamma   90.00
#
_symmetry.space_group_name_H-M   'P 1'
#
loop_
_entity.id
_entity.type
_entity.pdbx_description
1 polymer ?
#
loop_
_entity_poly.entity_id
_entity_poly.type
_entity_poly.pdbx_seq_one_letter_code
_entity_poly.pdbx_strand_id
1 'polypeptide(L)'
;MKAVTLRDIDQLGLPETADSPRRLRLMTAAGFQAWQDDADAALQGWINANAFAGKAGASLLLMDGVANCDAIGIVDDVAIWDGAKIAGNLPPATWQIDEKSDATIDQAGFALGWALAQYRFGHFREGDDQVKPARQLVLPDSIPSDGGMHHAGSSGGRRAIIGLARGVGFCRDLINMPPNHMTPAGLEAAARHLAEHHKAAIDVISGVDLEDGFPAINTVGRAAEVAPRLIDMRWGKAGPKITLVGKGITFDSGGLDLKPSKAMELMKKDMGGAATVLGLGAAIMGSGLAVQLRILVPAAENAVSAQAMRPLDVIDTRAGIDVEVGNTDAEGRLVLADALTLACEEDPDFIIDFATLTGAARVALGTELPALFCNMDSTAADLLAASQAVNDPLWRLPLFEAYERHLDNGYVTLSSTGGSGYGGAITAALFLRRFAGRHTNWAHVDVMAWNLGSRPGRPKGGEAMGLRALYHYIARLAAAG
;
A
#
# COMPACT_ATOMS: atom_id res chain seq x y z
N MET A 1 2.17 3.50 -24.84
CA MET A 1 2.24 2.96 -23.48
C MET A 1 0.90 3.25 -22.79
N LYS A 2 0.23 2.25 -22.19
CA LYS A 2 -0.98 2.52 -21.39
C LYS A 2 -0.53 3.08 -20.03
N ALA A 3 -0.88 4.33 -19.75
CA ALA A 3 -0.54 4.95 -18.48
C ALA A 3 -1.45 4.44 -17.34
N VAL A 4 -0.91 4.27 -16.14
CA VAL A 4 -1.70 4.01 -14.95
C VAL A 4 -2.19 5.35 -14.38
N THR A 5 -3.50 5.47 -14.22
CA THR A 5 -4.16 6.69 -13.73
C THR A 5 -4.96 6.41 -12.46
N LEU A 6 -5.27 7.46 -11.72
CA LEU A 6 -6.18 7.36 -10.56
C LEU A 6 -7.59 7.03 -11.03
N ARG A 7 -8.28 6.19 -10.27
CA ARG A 7 -9.67 5.81 -10.53
C ARG A 7 -10.63 6.92 -10.14
N ASP A 8 -11.66 7.12 -10.96
CA ASP A 8 -12.77 7.98 -10.61
C ASP A 8 -13.63 7.36 -9.49
N ILE A 9 -14.40 8.20 -8.79
CA ILE A 9 -15.24 7.78 -7.66
C ILE A 9 -16.24 6.71 -8.07
N ASP A 10 -16.81 6.80 -9.26
CA ASP A 10 -17.74 5.81 -9.81
C ASP A 10 -17.06 4.46 -10.07
N GLN A 11 -15.79 4.46 -10.50
CA GLN A 11 -15.00 3.24 -10.70
C GLN A 11 -14.64 2.56 -9.37
N LEU A 12 -14.68 3.29 -8.25
CA LEU A 12 -14.54 2.73 -6.90
C LEU A 12 -15.85 2.11 -6.37
N GLY A 13 -16.96 2.26 -7.11
CA GLY A 13 -18.28 1.85 -6.64
C GLY A 13 -18.84 2.72 -5.53
N LEU A 14 -18.42 4.00 -5.46
CA LEU A 14 -18.83 4.99 -4.46
C LEU A 14 -19.42 6.24 -5.14
N PRO A 15 -20.56 6.15 -5.85
CA PRO A 15 -21.14 7.30 -6.54
C PRO A 15 -21.52 8.40 -5.55
N GLU A 16 -21.56 9.66 -6.02
CA GLU A 16 -21.95 10.80 -5.18
C GLU A 16 -23.42 10.76 -4.80
N THR A 17 -24.29 10.40 -5.76
CA THR A 17 -25.73 10.32 -5.60
C THR A 17 -26.29 9.14 -6.39
N ALA A 18 -27.52 8.75 -6.07
CA ALA A 18 -28.28 7.80 -6.87
C ALA A 18 -29.77 8.08 -6.77
N ASP A 19 -30.49 7.81 -7.86
CA ASP A 19 -31.95 7.82 -7.88
C ASP A 19 -32.47 6.55 -7.23
N SER A 20 -33.14 6.64 -6.09
CA SER A 20 -33.76 5.51 -5.36
C SER A 20 -32.81 4.36 -5.01
N PRO A 21 -31.72 4.60 -4.25
CA PRO A 21 -30.84 3.54 -3.81
C PRO A 21 -31.56 2.55 -2.89
N ARG A 22 -31.21 1.27 -2.97
CA ARG A 22 -31.67 0.25 -2.05
C ARG A 22 -31.09 0.44 -0.66
N ARG A 23 -31.88 0.24 0.37
CA ARG A 23 -31.47 0.41 1.77
C ARG A 23 -30.88 -0.87 2.33
N LEU A 24 -29.62 -0.77 2.77
CA LEU A 24 -28.90 -1.84 3.45
C LEU A 24 -28.78 -1.50 4.93
N ARG A 25 -29.44 -2.27 5.78
CA ARG A 25 -29.33 -2.12 7.24
C ARG A 25 -28.18 -2.97 7.76
N LEU A 26 -27.22 -2.31 8.42
CA LEU A 26 -26.10 -2.96 9.07
C LEU A 26 -26.46 -3.27 10.53
N MET A 27 -26.18 -4.49 10.96
CA MET A 27 -26.42 -4.98 12.31
C MET A 27 -25.22 -5.74 12.82
N THR A 28 -24.94 -5.65 14.13
CA THR A 28 -24.08 -6.63 14.79
C THR A 28 -24.80 -7.99 14.91
N ALA A 29 -24.09 -9.08 15.16
CA ALA A 29 -24.72 -10.38 15.37
C ALA A 29 -25.73 -10.34 16.54
N ALA A 30 -25.40 -9.61 17.63
CA ALA A 30 -26.31 -9.41 18.76
C ALA A 30 -27.54 -8.56 18.38
N GLY A 31 -27.34 -7.49 17.60
CA GLY A 31 -28.41 -6.64 17.08
C GLY A 31 -29.36 -7.41 16.16
N PHE A 32 -28.82 -8.29 15.31
CA PHE A 32 -29.61 -9.19 14.48
C PHE A 32 -30.45 -10.16 15.31
N GLN A 33 -29.89 -10.78 16.36
CA GLN A 33 -30.65 -11.68 17.22
C GLN A 33 -31.84 -10.97 17.90
N ALA A 34 -31.61 -9.78 18.45
CA ALA A 34 -32.68 -8.98 19.07
C ALA A 34 -33.76 -8.58 18.04
N TRP A 35 -33.35 -8.21 16.82
CA TRP A 35 -34.27 -7.86 15.73
C TRP A 35 -35.08 -9.08 15.25
N GLN A 36 -34.46 -10.27 15.20
CA GLN A 36 -35.10 -11.52 14.84
C GLN A 36 -36.13 -11.94 15.89
N ASP A 37 -35.82 -11.78 17.18
CA ASP A 37 -36.73 -12.14 18.28
C ASP A 37 -38.01 -11.27 18.30
N ASP A 38 -37.90 -10.00 17.81
CA ASP A 38 -39.03 -9.06 17.68
C ASP A 38 -39.73 -9.13 16.30
N ALA A 39 -39.30 -10.05 15.42
CA ALA A 39 -39.79 -10.16 14.06
C ALA A 39 -41.16 -10.82 14.03
N ASP A 40 -42.04 -10.36 13.12
CA ASP A 40 -43.31 -11.03 12.85
C ASP A 40 -43.14 -12.43 12.20
N ALA A 41 -44.22 -13.18 12.12
CA ALA A 41 -44.18 -14.56 11.60
C ALA A 41 -43.71 -14.63 10.12
N ALA A 42 -43.99 -13.59 9.31
CA ALA A 42 -43.61 -13.55 7.90
C ALA A 42 -42.09 -13.38 7.77
N LEU A 43 -41.54 -12.45 8.54
CA LEU A 43 -40.07 -12.20 8.56
C LEU A 43 -39.31 -13.39 9.17
N GLN A 44 -39.79 -13.95 10.27
CA GLN A 44 -39.18 -15.17 10.84
C GLN A 44 -39.24 -16.35 9.85
N GLY A 45 -40.35 -16.52 9.14
CA GLY A 45 -40.48 -17.52 8.08
C GLY A 45 -39.48 -17.32 6.95
N TRP A 46 -39.24 -16.06 6.55
CA TRP A 46 -38.26 -15.72 5.51
C TRP A 46 -36.81 -15.98 5.96
N ILE A 47 -36.44 -15.57 7.17
CA ILE A 47 -35.11 -15.83 7.76
C ILE A 47 -34.84 -17.34 7.80
N ASN A 48 -35.83 -18.13 8.29
CA ASN A 48 -35.71 -19.57 8.37
C ASN A 48 -35.63 -20.25 7.00
N ALA A 49 -36.43 -19.81 6.02
CA ALA A 49 -36.43 -20.35 4.66
C ALA A 49 -35.09 -20.13 3.96
N ASN A 50 -34.37 -19.04 4.30
CA ASN A 50 -33.03 -18.74 3.77
C ASN A 50 -31.92 -19.32 4.63
N ALA A 51 -32.22 -20.06 5.70
CA ALA A 51 -31.26 -20.59 6.66
C ALA A 51 -30.23 -19.51 7.13
N PHE A 52 -30.71 -18.27 7.30
CA PHE A 52 -29.84 -17.14 7.61
C PHE A 52 -29.49 -17.13 9.09
N ALA A 53 -28.23 -17.35 9.40
CA ALA A 53 -27.75 -17.54 10.78
C ALA A 53 -27.08 -16.28 11.37
N GLY A 54 -27.15 -15.12 10.73
CA GLY A 54 -26.61 -13.86 11.26
C GLY A 54 -25.10 -13.85 11.47
N LYS A 55 -24.32 -14.58 10.66
CA LYS A 55 -22.85 -14.60 10.78
C LYS A 55 -22.22 -13.36 10.17
N ALA A 56 -21.11 -12.91 10.75
CA ALA A 56 -20.33 -11.77 10.26
C ALA A 56 -19.97 -11.88 8.77
N GLY A 57 -20.21 -10.81 8.02
CA GLY A 57 -20.04 -10.75 6.57
C GLY A 57 -21.16 -11.42 5.77
N ALA A 58 -22.18 -11.94 6.40
CA ALA A 58 -23.38 -12.45 5.72
C ALA A 58 -24.36 -11.31 5.41
N SER A 59 -25.15 -11.49 4.34
CA SER A 59 -26.25 -10.58 3.98
C SER A 59 -27.49 -11.36 3.58
N LEU A 60 -28.68 -10.79 3.85
CA LEU A 60 -29.97 -11.33 3.46
C LEU A 60 -30.79 -10.25 2.76
N LEU A 61 -31.26 -10.56 1.54
CA LEU A 61 -32.29 -9.75 0.88
C LEU A 61 -33.62 -9.96 1.56
N LEU A 62 -34.37 -8.88 1.71
CA LEU A 62 -35.70 -8.91 2.30
C LEU A 62 -36.76 -8.77 1.21
N MET A 63 -37.91 -9.36 1.44
CA MET A 63 -39.06 -9.20 0.55
C MET A 63 -39.67 -7.81 0.70
N ASP A 64 -40.20 -7.26 -0.38
CA ASP A 64 -40.91 -5.99 -0.37
C ASP A 64 -42.03 -6.00 0.68
N GLY A 65 -42.06 -4.96 1.52
CA GLY A 65 -43.08 -4.78 2.53
C GLY A 65 -42.90 -5.57 3.84
N VAL A 66 -41.90 -6.48 3.91
CA VAL A 66 -41.64 -7.27 5.13
C VAL A 66 -40.82 -6.50 6.15
N ALA A 67 -39.95 -5.60 5.69
CA ALA A 67 -39.17 -4.74 6.54
C ALA A 67 -38.97 -3.36 5.87
N ASN A 68 -38.60 -2.34 6.69
CA ASN A 68 -38.36 -0.99 6.18
C ASN A 68 -36.96 -0.83 5.55
N CYS A 69 -36.38 -1.90 5.01
CA CYS A 69 -35.10 -1.89 4.26
C CYS A 69 -35.11 -3.05 3.25
N ASP A 70 -34.20 -3.01 2.27
CA ASP A 70 -34.17 -3.98 1.17
C ASP A 70 -33.24 -5.16 1.43
N ALA A 71 -32.26 -4.96 2.33
CA ALA A 71 -31.37 -6.01 2.79
C ALA A 71 -30.85 -5.73 4.20
N ILE A 72 -30.38 -6.79 4.86
CA ILE A 72 -29.58 -6.68 6.08
C ILE A 72 -28.19 -7.22 5.82
N GLY A 73 -27.20 -6.65 6.50
CA GLY A 73 -25.79 -7.09 6.50
C GLY A 73 -25.30 -7.21 7.93
N ILE A 74 -24.62 -8.32 8.23
CA ILE A 74 -24.08 -8.56 9.57
C ILE A 74 -22.61 -8.14 9.59
N VAL A 75 -22.30 -7.23 10.49
CA VAL A 75 -20.96 -6.63 10.65
C VAL A 75 -20.54 -6.79 12.11
N ASP A 76 -19.40 -7.39 12.33
CA ASP A 76 -18.78 -7.55 13.64
C ASP A 76 -17.45 -6.78 13.73
N ASP A 77 -16.48 -7.26 14.51
CA ASP A 77 -15.25 -6.56 14.89
C ASP A 77 -14.37 -6.08 13.71
N VAL A 78 -14.55 -6.63 12.50
CA VAL A 78 -13.72 -6.32 11.33
C VAL A 78 -14.55 -5.80 10.18
N ALA A 79 -15.17 -4.64 10.37
CA ALA A 79 -16.12 -4.02 9.43
C ALA A 79 -15.61 -3.93 7.99
N ILE A 80 -14.31 -3.67 7.77
CA ILE A 80 -13.71 -3.57 6.43
C ILE A 80 -13.85 -4.89 5.64
N TRP A 81 -13.62 -6.05 6.27
CA TRP A 81 -13.69 -7.33 5.56
C TRP A 81 -15.11 -7.86 5.46
N ASP A 82 -15.95 -7.51 6.43
CA ASP A 82 -17.38 -7.83 6.33
C ASP A 82 -18.06 -6.99 5.26
N GLY A 83 -17.70 -5.70 5.13
CA GLY A 83 -18.12 -4.86 4.01
C GLY A 83 -17.73 -5.43 2.65
N ALA A 84 -16.49 -5.95 2.54
CA ALA A 84 -16.03 -6.58 1.31
C ALA A 84 -16.80 -7.89 0.98
N LYS A 85 -17.14 -8.72 1.97
CA LYS A 85 -17.93 -9.94 1.79
C LYS A 85 -19.37 -9.61 1.37
N ILE A 86 -20.02 -8.68 2.09
CA ILE A 86 -21.39 -8.25 1.81
C ILE A 86 -21.49 -7.66 0.40
N ALA A 87 -20.54 -6.79 0.01
CA ALA A 87 -20.45 -6.27 -1.34
C ALA A 87 -20.34 -7.37 -2.41
N GLY A 88 -19.66 -8.48 -2.10
CA GLY A 88 -19.54 -9.64 -3.00
C GLY A 88 -20.83 -10.46 -3.14
N ASN A 89 -21.67 -10.48 -2.10
CA ASN A 89 -22.85 -11.37 -1.99
C ASN A 89 -24.15 -10.71 -2.43
N LEU A 90 -24.27 -9.38 -2.29
CA LEU A 90 -25.50 -8.69 -2.70
C LEU A 90 -25.63 -8.64 -4.23
N PRO A 91 -26.87 -8.59 -4.77
CA PRO A 91 -27.08 -8.46 -6.20
C PRO A 91 -26.59 -7.10 -6.73
N PRO A 92 -26.36 -6.99 -8.05
CA PRO A 92 -26.07 -5.73 -8.71
C PRO A 92 -27.16 -4.69 -8.42
N ALA A 93 -26.78 -3.62 -7.78
CA ALA A 93 -27.64 -2.46 -7.48
C ALA A 93 -26.78 -1.31 -6.90
N THR A 94 -27.38 -0.13 -6.80
CA THR A 94 -26.87 0.95 -5.95
C THR A 94 -27.53 0.85 -4.58
N TRP A 95 -26.71 0.82 -3.54
CA TRP A 95 -27.06 0.65 -2.15
C TRP A 95 -26.80 1.94 -1.35
N GLN A 96 -27.49 2.10 -0.25
CA GLN A 96 -27.28 3.14 0.76
C GLN A 96 -27.38 2.51 2.15
N ILE A 97 -26.52 2.88 3.08
CA ILE A 97 -26.63 2.44 4.46
C ILE A 97 -27.91 3.02 5.06
N ASP A 98 -28.75 2.16 5.62
CA ASP A 98 -30.01 2.55 6.27
C ASP A 98 -29.72 3.31 7.57
N GLU A 99 -30.46 4.38 7.84
CA GLU A 99 -30.32 5.21 9.05
C GLU A 99 -30.54 4.45 10.36
N LYS A 100 -31.28 3.32 10.30
CA LYS A 100 -31.53 2.44 11.44
C LYS A 100 -30.44 1.35 11.61
N SER A 101 -29.31 1.49 10.92
CA SER A 101 -28.15 0.64 11.15
C SER A 101 -27.59 0.86 12.56
N ASP A 102 -26.97 -0.19 13.12
CA ASP A 102 -26.36 -0.14 14.44
C ASP A 102 -25.25 0.94 14.48
N ALA A 103 -25.42 1.88 15.39
CA ALA A 103 -24.50 3.04 15.50
C ALA A 103 -23.09 2.67 15.99
N THR A 104 -22.92 1.45 16.54
CA THR A 104 -21.61 0.94 16.99
C THR A 104 -20.74 0.40 15.85
N ILE A 105 -21.33 0.22 14.66
CA ILE A 105 -20.62 -0.31 13.49
C ILE A 105 -19.72 0.77 12.88
N ASP A 106 -18.45 0.41 12.61
CA ASP A 106 -17.53 1.22 11.81
C ASP A 106 -18.00 1.28 10.33
N GLN A 107 -18.91 2.23 10.04
CA GLN A 107 -19.45 2.43 8.69
C GLN A 107 -18.38 2.87 7.69
N ALA A 108 -17.32 3.51 8.15
CA ALA A 108 -16.23 3.94 7.28
C ALA A 108 -15.35 2.76 6.85
N GLY A 109 -15.00 1.89 7.79
CA GLY A 109 -14.32 0.63 7.48
C GLY A 109 -15.17 -0.25 6.56
N PHE A 110 -16.47 -0.37 6.83
CA PHE A 110 -17.41 -1.07 5.96
C PHE A 110 -17.41 -0.52 4.53
N ALA A 111 -17.53 0.79 4.35
CA ALA A 111 -17.56 1.44 3.05
C ALA A 111 -16.22 1.30 2.29
N LEU A 112 -15.10 1.41 3.01
CA LEU A 112 -13.79 1.13 2.41
C LEU A 112 -13.70 -0.32 1.94
N GLY A 113 -14.12 -1.28 2.76
CA GLY A 113 -14.16 -2.70 2.39
C GLY A 113 -15.02 -2.96 1.14
N TRP A 114 -16.19 -2.32 1.07
CA TRP A 114 -17.05 -2.34 -0.11
C TRP A 114 -16.30 -1.88 -1.36
N ALA A 115 -15.64 -0.71 -1.31
CA ALA A 115 -14.88 -0.18 -2.44
C ALA A 115 -13.72 -1.09 -2.85
N LEU A 116 -12.98 -1.64 -1.87
CA LEU A 116 -11.88 -2.57 -2.14
C LEU A 116 -12.34 -3.86 -2.83
N ALA A 117 -13.58 -4.31 -2.56
CA ALA A 117 -14.18 -5.47 -3.21
C ALA A 117 -14.56 -5.20 -4.69
N GLN A 118 -14.74 -3.93 -5.07
CA GLN A 118 -15.04 -3.56 -6.45
C GLN A 118 -13.80 -3.48 -7.34
N TYR A 119 -12.59 -3.59 -6.76
CA TYR A 119 -11.37 -3.48 -7.54
C TYR A 119 -11.24 -4.60 -8.58
N ARG A 120 -10.92 -4.20 -9.81
CA ARG A 120 -10.57 -5.08 -10.95
C ARG A 120 -9.45 -4.46 -11.75
N PHE A 121 -8.51 -5.27 -12.21
CA PHE A 121 -7.48 -4.85 -13.15
C PHE A 121 -7.95 -5.14 -14.57
N GLY A 122 -8.40 -4.11 -15.28
CA GLY A 122 -9.02 -4.22 -16.61
C GLY A 122 -8.18 -3.69 -17.77
N HIS A 123 -6.98 -3.15 -17.53
CA HIS A 123 -6.18 -2.38 -18.50
C HIS A 123 -5.94 -3.07 -19.86
N PHE A 124 -6.01 -4.40 -19.92
CA PHE A 124 -5.78 -5.19 -21.14
C PHE A 124 -7.02 -5.94 -21.64
N ARG A 125 -8.18 -5.63 -21.08
CA ARG A 125 -9.47 -6.14 -21.56
C ARG A 125 -10.25 -5.01 -22.23
N GLU A 126 -10.74 -5.23 -23.45
CA GLU A 126 -11.55 -4.23 -24.14
C GLU A 126 -12.82 -3.93 -23.36
N GLY A 127 -13.07 -2.63 -23.11
CA GLY A 127 -14.25 -2.15 -22.39
C GLY A 127 -14.21 -2.28 -20.85
N ASP A 128 -13.22 -2.93 -20.26
CA ASP A 128 -13.17 -3.18 -18.81
C ASP A 128 -12.59 -1.99 -18.01
N ASP A 129 -11.81 -1.11 -18.66
CA ASP A 129 -11.11 0.00 -17.98
C ASP A 129 -12.04 1.09 -17.43
N GLN A 130 -13.26 1.17 -17.98
CA GLN A 130 -14.26 2.20 -17.62
C GLN A 130 -15.56 1.60 -17.07
N VAL A 131 -15.59 0.30 -16.82
CA VAL A 131 -16.80 -0.36 -16.32
C VAL A 131 -17.05 0.07 -14.87
N LYS A 132 -18.17 0.76 -14.67
CA LYS A 132 -18.67 1.03 -13.31
C LYS A 132 -18.97 -0.30 -12.63
N PRO A 133 -18.60 -0.47 -11.34
CA PRO A 133 -18.97 -1.66 -10.58
C PRO A 133 -20.49 -1.85 -10.58
N ALA A 134 -20.90 -3.09 -10.77
CA ALA A 134 -22.32 -3.43 -10.76
C ALA A 134 -22.98 -3.26 -9.37
N ARG A 135 -22.16 -3.18 -8.31
CA ARG A 135 -22.60 -2.96 -6.93
C ARG A 135 -21.96 -1.67 -6.44
N GLN A 136 -22.79 -0.68 -6.17
CA GLN A 136 -22.39 0.64 -5.77
C GLN A 136 -22.91 0.95 -4.36
N LEU A 137 -22.19 1.79 -3.61
CA LEU A 137 -22.60 2.25 -2.28
C LEU A 137 -22.55 3.77 -2.26
N VAL A 138 -23.69 4.43 -2.07
CA VAL A 138 -23.76 5.86 -1.80
C VAL A 138 -23.31 6.10 -0.37
N LEU A 139 -22.29 6.93 -0.21
CA LEU A 139 -21.81 7.31 1.11
C LEU A 139 -22.69 8.40 1.70
N PRO A 140 -23.06 8.32 3.00
CA PRO A 140 -23.78 9.41 3.66
C PRO A 140 -22.91 10.66 3.71
N ASP A 141 -23.56 11.83 3.76
CA ASP A 141 -22.87 13.14 3.82
C ASP A 141 -22.01 13.29 5.07
N SER A 142 -22.48 12.74 6.19
CA SER A 142 -21.74 12.64 7.44
C SER A 142 -21.53 11.17 7.80
N ILE A 143 -20.28 10.72 7.74
CA ILE A 143 -19.90 9.42 8.30
C ILE A 143 -19.35 9.69 9.68
N PRO A 144 -19.94 9.09 10.74
CA PRO A 144 -19.44 9.26 12.11
C PRO A 144 -17.96 8.94 12.19
N SER A 145 -17.20 9.78 12.90
CA SER A 145 -15.74 9.70 12.98
C SER A 145 -15.21 8.89 14.18
N ASP A 146 -16.05 8.13 14.84
CA ASP A 146 -15.80 7.61 16.20
C ASP A 146 -15.11 6.23 16.23
N GLY A 147 -14.84 5.62 15.10
CA GLY A 147 -14.17 4.31 15.02
C GLY A 147 -12.81 4.37 14.35
N GLY A 148 -11.78 3.96 15.03
CA GLY A 148 -10.43 3.54 14.61
C GLY A 148 -9.74 4.11 13.35
N MET A 149 -10.42 4.46 12.29
CA MET A 149 -9.85 5.06 11.07
C MET A 149 -9.85 6.60 11.08
N HIS A 150 -10.39 7.27 12.11
CA HIS A 150 -10.79 8.66 12.06
C HIS A 150 -10.27 9.52 13.21
N HIS A 151 -8.99 9.73 13.30
CA HIS A 151 -8.44 10.84 14.08
C HIS A 151 -7.97 12.01 13.20
N ALA A 152 -8.39 12.07 11.95
CA ALA A 152 -8.25 13.25 11.10
C ALA A 152 -9.54 14.05 11.17
N GLY A 153 -9.50 15.21 11.79
CA GLY A 153 -10.59 16.13 12.11
C GLY A 153 -11.84 16.15 11.22
N SER A 154 -12.90 16.64 11.73
CA SER A 154 -14.34 16.60 11.37
C SER A 154 -14.80 16.77 9.91
N SER A 155 -13.91 16.81 8.91
CA SER A 155 -14.24 16.79 7.47
C SER A 155 -13.69 15.54 6.76
N GLY A 156 -13.13 14.57 7.49
CA GLY A 156 -12.27 13.53 6.95
C GLY A 156 -12.96 12.25 6.46
N GLY A 157 -14.11 11.86 6.97
CA GLY A 157 -14.66 10.52 6.75
C GLY A 157 -14.78 10.12 5.28
N ARG A 158 -15.59 10.82 4.49
CA ARG A 158 -15.81 10.53 3.06
C ARG A 158 -14.54 10.71 2.23
N ARG A 159 -13.78 11.79 2.45
CA ARG A 159 -12.53 12.06 1.72
C ARG A 159 -11.48 11.00 2.03
N ALA A 160 -11.37 10.58 3.29
CA ALA A 160 -10.43 9.54 3.70
C ALA A 160 -10.76 8.18 3.05
N ILE A 161 -12.03 7.78 3.02
CA ILE A 161 -12.48 6.54 2.36
C ILE A 161 -12.13 6.58 0.88
N ILE A 162 -12.49 7.64 0.17
CA ILE A 162 -12.22 7.82 -1.26
C ILE A 162 -10.71 7.86 -1.51
N GLY A 163 -9.96 8.62 -0.72
CA GLY A 163 -8.51 8.72 -0.81
C GLY A 163 -7.81 7.37 -0.62
N LEU A 164 -8.19 6.62 0.41
CA LEU A 164 -7.66 5.28 0.68
C LEU A 164 -8.04 4.28 -0.42
N ALA A 165 -9.30 4.28 -0.87
CA ALA A 165 -9.74 3.39 -1.95
C ALA A 165 -8.99 3.66 -3.25
N ARG A 166 -8.78 4.95 -3.61
CA ARG A 166 -7.96 5.38 -4.75
C ARG A 166 -6.50 4.97 -4.58
N GLY A 167 -5.91 5.25 -3.41
CA GLY A 167 -4.52 4.93 -3.12
C GLY A 167 -4.22 3.43 -3.21
N VAL A 168 -5.07 2.60 -2.61
CA VAL A 168 -4.97 1.13 -2.71
C VAL A 168 -5.17 0.65 -4.14
N GLY A 169 -6.18 1.19 -4.84
CA GLY A 169 -6.45 0.85 -6.25
C GLY A 169 -5.27 1.21 -7.16
N PHE A 170 -4.70 2.40 -6.98
CA PHE A 170 -3.54 2.88 -7.74
C PHE A 170 -2.29 2.03 -7.49
N CYS A 171 -1.99 1.71 -6.23
CA CYS A 171 -0.91 0.79 -5.86
C CYS A 171 -1.08 -0.58 -6.55
N ARG A 172 -2.27 -1.16 -6.49
CA ARG A 172 -2.57 -2.44 -7.14
C ARG A 172 -2.42 -2.38 -8.66
N ASP A 173 -2.88 -1.30 -9.30
CA ASP A 173 -2.77 -1.10 -10.75
C ASP A 173 -1.31 -1.00 -11.19
N LEU A 174 -0.47 -0.26 -10.45
CA LEU A 174 0.96 -0.16 -10.70
C LEU A 174 1.65 -1.53 -10.66
N ILE A 175 1.39 -2.32 -9.61
CA ILE A 175 2.02 -3.64 -9.44
C ILE A 175 1.49 -4.66 -10.47
N ASN A 176 0.21 -4.58 -10.83
CA ASN A 176 -0.40 -5.50 -11.80
C ASN A 176 0.03 -5.21 -13.24
N MET A 177 0.47 -3.97 -13.55
CA MET A 177 0.92 -3.61 -14.87
C MET A 177 2.06 -4.53 -15.35
N PRO A 178 2.01 -5.06 -16.58
CA PRO A 178 3.10 -5.85 -17.14
C PRO A 178 4.41 -5.04 -17.27
N PRO A 179 5.59 -5.67 -17.12
CA PRO A 179 6.87 -4.96 -17.04
C PRO A 179 7.25 -4.24 -18.34
N ASN A 180 6.80 -4.71 -19.51
CA ASN A 180 6.98 -4.02 -20.79
C ASN A 180 6.20 -2.69 -20.88
N HIS A 181 5.28 -2.43 -19.95
CA HIS A 181 4.57 -1.15 -19.80
C HIS A 181 5.05 -0.40 -18.55
N MET A 182 5.33 -1.13 -17.46
CA MET A 182 5.82 -0.57 -16.20
C MET A 182 7.36 -0.58 -16.18
N THR A 183 7.97 0.14 -17.12
CA THR A 183 9.40 0.44 -17.13
C THR A 183 9.71 1.60 -16.16
N PRO A 184 10.97 1.97 -15.90
CA PRO A 184 11.29 3.19 -15.15
C PRO A 184 10.59 4.44 -15.67
N ALA A 185 10.44 4.58 -17.00
CA ALA A 185 9.67 5.66 -17.62
C ALA A 185 8.14 5.51 -17.43
N GLY A 186 7.63 4.28 -17.39
CA GLY A 186 6.22 4.00 -17.08
C GLY A 186 5.86 4.37 -15.65
N LEU A 187 6.75 4.11 -14.71
CA LEU A 187 6.59 4.48 -13.31
C LEU A 187 6.66 6.01 -13.12
N GLU A 188 7.57 6.68 -13.83
CA GLU A 188 7.61 8.15 -13.89
C GLU A 188 6.30 8.73 -14.43
N ALA A 189 5.78 8.19 -15.53
CA ALA A 189 4.54 8.69 -16.12
C ALA A 189 3.36 8.58 -15.15
N ALA A 190 3.26 7.49 -14.38
CA ALA A 190 2.25 7.33 -13.35
C ALA A 190 2.43 8.33 -12.19
N ALA A 191 3.67 8.58 -11.76
CA ALA A 191 3.97 9.58 -10.73
C ALA A 191 3.64 11.01 -11.21
N ARG A 192 3.92 11.36 -12.47
CA ARG A 192 3.54 12.65 -13.06
C ARG A 192 2.04 12.84 -13.11
N HIS A 193 1.29 11.80 -13.50
CA HIS A 193 -0.17 11.84 -13.46
C HIS A 193 -0.71 12.08 -12.04
N LEU A 194 -0.14 11.40 -11.04
CA LEU A 194 -0.48 11.62 -9.62
C LEU A 194 -0.19 13.07 -9.19
N ALA A 195 0.99 13.60 -9.55
CA ALA A 195 1.39 14.96 -9.24
C ALA A 195 0.45 16.00 -9.89
N GLU A 196 0.12 15.83 -11.16
CA GLU A 196 -0.81 16.71 -11.89
C GLU A 196 -2.19 16.72 -11.23
N HIS A 197 -2.74 15.53 -10.91
CA HIS A 197 -4.07 15.40 -10.28
C HIS A 197 -4.16 16.15 -8.94
N HIS A 198 -3.09 16.10 -8.13
CA HIS A 198 -3.05 16.73 -6.80
C HIS A 198 -2.31 18.06 -6.76
N LYS A 199 -1.86 18.59 -7.90
CA LYS A 199 -1.06 19.82 -8.01
C LYS A 199 0.21 19.75 -7.14
N ALA A 200 0.85 18.60 -7.08
CA ALA A 200 2.12 18.39 -6.44
C ALA A 200 3.27 18.82 -7.37
N ALA A 201 4.36 19.32 -6.80
CA ALA A 201 5.60 19.50 -7.55
C ALA A 201 6.27 18.14 -7.78
N ILE A 202 6.88 17.96 -8.94
CA ILE A 202 7.60 16.73 -9.29
C ILE A 202 8.85 17.07 -10.11
N ASP A 203 9.99 16.59 -9.64
CA ASP A 203 11.27 16.61 -10.33
C ASP A 203 11.69 15.18 -10.66
N VAL A 204 12.39 14.99 -11.78
CA VAL A 204 12.91 13.69 -12.20
C VAL A 204 14.37 13.85 -12.58
N ILE A 205 15.24 13.21 -11.83
CA ILE A 205 16.68 13.22 -12.01
C ILE A 205 17.07 11.99 -12.84
N SER A 206 17.76 12.19 -13.96
CA SER A 206 18.18 11.14 -14.88
C SER A 206 19.42 11.54 -15.68
N GLY A 207 20.01 10.60 -16.44
CA GLY A 207 21.21 10.86 -17.23
C GLY A 207 22.41 11.22 -16.37
N VAL A 208 23.19 12.22 -16.79
CA VAL A 208 24.45 12.64 -16.12
C VAL A 208 24.19 13.09 -14.68
N ASP A 209 23.11 13.82 -14.42
CA ASP A 209 22.77 14.28 -13.06
C ASP A 209 22.47 13.10 -12.11
N LEU A 210 21.92 12.00 -12.65
CA LEU A 210 21.72 10.77 -11.87
C LEU A 210 23.04 10.03 -11.67
N GLU A 211 23.89 9.94 -12.70
CA GLU A 211 25.19 9.29 -12.62
C GLU A 211 26.09 9.94 -11.57
N ASP A 212 26.16 11.26 -11.59
CA ASP A 212 27.00 12.04 -10.67
C ASP A 212 26.42 12.12 -9.26
N GLY A 213 25.12 12.28 -9.14
CA GLY A 213 24.48 12.53 -7.84
C GLY A 213 23.94 11.28 -7.13
N PHE A 214 23.69 10.18 -7.86
CA PHE A 214 23.04 8.96 -7.38
C PHE A 214 23.66 7.70 -8.01
N PRO A 215 24.95 7.49 -7.78
CA PRO A 215 25.74 6.49 -8.50
C PRO A 215 25.27 5.06 -8.27
N ALA A 216 24.70 4.73 -7.09
CA ALA A 216 24.16 3.39 -6.83
C ALA A 216 22.88 3.12 -7.63
N ILE A 217 21.98 4.11 -7.76
CA ILE A 217 20.80 4.00 -8.62
C ILE A 217 21.22 3.80 -10.07
N ASN A 218 22.16 4.59 -10.56
CA ASN A 218 22.69 4.49 -11.91
C ASN A 218 23.33 3.12 -12.17
N THR A 219 24.16 2.65 -11.24
CA THR A 219 24.87 1.36 -11.37
C THR A 219 23.90 0.18 -11.48
N VAL A 220 22.82 0.16 -10.71
CA VAL A 220 21.80 -0.89 -10.80
C VAL A 220 21.08 -0.84 -12.14
N GLY A 221 20.67 0.35 -12.59
CA GLY A 221 19.77 0.51 -13.73
C GLY A 221 20.45 0.66 -15.10
N ARG A 222 21.76 0.93 -15.18
CA ARG A 222 22.48 1.22 -16.44
C ARG A 222 22.50 0.05 -17.43
N ALA A 223 22.22 -1.17 -16.95
CA ALA A 223 22.18 -2.37 -17.79
C ALA A 223 20.91 -2.49 -18.63
N ALA A 224 19.84 -1.78 -18.27
CA ALA A 224 18.54 -1.84 -18.91
C ALA A 224 18.45 -0.94 -20.16
N GLU A 225 17.52 -1.26 -21.06
CA GLU A 225 17.21 -0.43 -22.24
C GLU A 225 16.66 0.95 -21.86
N VAL A 226 15.77 0.97 -20.83
CA VAL A 226 15.18 2.22 -20.32
C VAL A 226 15.98 2.70 -19.13
N ALA A 227 16.64 3.84 -19.27
CA ALA A 227 17.54 4.39 -18.28
C ALA A 227 16.87 4.60 -16.91
N PRO A 228 17.63 4.39 -15.79
CA PRO A 228 17.14 4.63 -14.44
C PRO A 228 16.90 6.10 -14.17
N ARG A 229 16.13 6.40 -13.15
CA ARG A 229 15.80 7.75 -12.71
C ARG A 229 15.40 7.80 -11.25
N LEU A 230 15.57 8.94 -10.63
CA LEU A 230 15.03 9.24 -9.31
C LEU A 230 13.86 10.21 -9.48
N ILE A 231 12.70 9.85 -8.98
CA ILE A 231 11.48 10.67 -8.96
C ILE A 231 11.39 11.31 -7.57
N ASP A 232 11.31 12.65 -7.50
CA ASP A 232 11.13 13.44 -6.27
C ASP A 232 9.83 14.24 -6.39
N MET A 233 8.82 13.86 -5.61
CA MET A 233 7.51 14.53 -5.60
C MET A 233 7.30 15.21 -4.25
N ARG A 234 6.73 16.43 -4.26
CA ARG A 234 6.50 17.26 -3.07
C ARG A 234 5.08 17.81 -3.05
N TRP A 235 4.46 17.75 -1.89
CA TRP A 235 3.11 18.26 -1.70
C TRP A 235 2.90 18.77 -0.26
N GLY A 236 2.00 19.77 -0.12
CA GLY A 236 1.66 20.35 1.19
C GLY A 236 2.70 21.36 1.68
N LYS A 237 2.30 22.21 2.62
CA LYS A 237 3.12 23.32 3.15
C LYS A 237 3.04 23.47 4.68
N ALA A 238 2.23 22.66 5.34
CA ALA A 238 1.96 22.78 6.77
C ALA A 238 1.97 21.40 7.43
N GLY A 239 2.16 21.35 8.73
CA GLY A 239 2.25 20.11 9.50
C GLY A 239 3.62 19.42 9.42
N PRO A 240 3.72 18.19 9.92
CA PRO A 240 4.98 17.45 9.98
C PRO A 240 5.56 17.16 8.59
N LYS A 241 6.89 17.15 8.52
CA LYS A 241 7.65 16.77 7.32
C LYS A 241 7.75 15.24 7.23
N ILE A 242 7.06 14.65 6.30
CA ILE A 242 7.01 13.20 6.09
C ILE A 242 7.68 12.86 4.77
N THR A 243 8.70 12.01 4.80
CA THR A 243 9.35 11.51 3.58
C THR A 243 9.07 10.03 3.41
N LEU A 244 8.47 9.68 2.27
CA LEU A 244 8.19 8.31 1.84
C LEU A 244 9.22 7.91 0.78
N VAL A 245 9.88 6.77 0.95
CA VAL A 245 10.86 6.24 -0.01
C VAL A 245 10.38 4.88 -0.49
N GLY A 246 10.34 4.63 -1.80
CA GLY A 246 9.83 3.38 -2.34
C GLY A 246 10.76 2.69 -3.31
N LYS A 247 11.21 1.44 -3.04
CA LYS A 247 11.96 0.63 -4.00
C LYS A 247 11.18 0.55 -5.32
N GLY A 248 11.80 1.03 -6.41
CA GLY A 248 11.20 1.12 -7.75
C GLY A 248 11.87 0.21 -8.78
N ILE A 249 12.22 -1.03 -8.43
CA ILE A 249 12.76 -2.00 -9.38
C ILE A 249 11.64 -2.54 -10.24
N THR A 250 11.51 -2.02 -11.46
CA THR A 250 10.36 -2.28 -12.34
C THR A 250 10.31 -3.71 -12.86
N PHE A 251 11.46 -4.34 -13.01
CA PHE A 251 11.64 -5.78 -13.16
C PHE A 251 13.00 -6.21 -12.61
N ASP A 252 13.04 -7.33 -11.93
CA ASP A 252 14.26 -7.87 -11.33
C ASP A 252 14.59 -9.25 -11.90
N SER A 253 15.59 -9.29 -12.79
CA SER A 253 16.14 -10.54 -13.31
C SER A 253 17.13 -11.22 -12.36
N GLY A 254 17.57 -10.49 -11.30
CA GLY A 254 18.71 -10.83 -10.46
C GLY A 254 20.03 -10.26 -10.97
N GLY A 255 20.05 -9.65 -12.15
CA GLY A 255 21.30 -9.23 -12.80
C GLY A 255 22.12 -10.45 -13.23
N LEU A 256 23.45 -10.40 -13.05
CA LEU A 256 24.33 -11.53 -13.38
C LEU A 256 24.17 -12.73 -12.44
N ASP A 257 23.72 -12.52 -11.20
CA ASP A 257 23.23 -13.59 -10.30
C ASP A 257 21.80 -13.95 -10.65
N LEU A 258 21.60 -14.43 -11.88
CA LEU A 258 20.31 -14.63 -12.54
C LEU A 258 19.38 -15.52 -11.72
N LYS A 259 18.17 -15.02 -11.48
CA LYS A 259 17.14 -15.75 -10.75
C LYS A 259 16.71 -17.03 -11.50
N PRO A 260 16.42 -18.13 -10.77
CA PRO A 260 15.71 -19.27 -11.35
C PRO A 260 14.35 -18.83 -11.91
N SER A 261 13.90 -19.43 -13.01
CA SER A 261 12.67 -19.06 -13.73
C SER A 261 11.46 -18.89 -12.81
N LYS A 262 11.24 -19.82 -11.86
CA LYS A 262 10.14 -19.77 -10.90
C LYS A 262 10.20 -18.56 -9.96
N ALA A 263 11.40 -18.14 -9.56
CA ALA A 263 11.59 -16.98 -8.72
C ALA A 263 11.41 -15.66 -9.50
N MET A 264 11.78 -15.65 -10.79
CA MET A 264 11.69 -14.50 -11.67
C MET A 264 10.24 -14.19 -12.11
N GLU A 265 9.35 -15.19 -12.17
CA GLU A 265 8.01 -15.11 -12.75
C GLU A 265 7.19 -13.91 -12.25
N LEU A 266 7.29 -13.56 -10.97
CA LEU A 266 6.53 -12.48 -10.34
C LEU A 266 7.34 -11.18 -10.18
N MET A 267 8.54 -11.06 -10.74
CA MET A 267 9.43 -9.93 -10.45
C MET A 267 9.00 -8.59 -11.06
N LYS A 268 7.90 -8.55 -11.82
CA LYS A 268 7.19 -7.29 -12.12
C LYS A 268 6.67 -6.59 -10.86
N LYS A 269 6.50 -7.32 -9.74
CA LYS A 269 6.08 -6.77 -8.45
C LYS A 269 7.19 -6.08 -7.68
N ASP A 270 8.42 -6.09 -8.17
CA ASP A 270 9.59 -5.66 -7.40
C ASP A 270 9.69 -4.13 -7.27
N MET A 271 8.80 -3.41 -7.91
CA MET A 271 8.49 -2.00 -7.71
C MET A 271 7.33 -1.79 -6.71
N GLY A 272 6.96 -2.81 -5.94
CA GLY A 272 5.85 -2.76 -4.98
C GLY A 272 6.08 -1.75 -3.87
N GLY A 273 7.33 -1.47 -3.50
CA GLY A 273 7.67 -0.38 -2.59
C GLY A 273 7.27 0.99 -3.16
N ALA A 274 7.68 1.29 -4.39
CA ALA A 274 7.30 2.50 -5.11
C ALA A 274 5.78 2.63 -5.27
N ALA A 275 5.12 1.54 -5.65
CA ALA A 275 3.66 1.51 -5.79
C ALA A 275 2.95 1.82 -4.46
N THR A 276 3.46 1.29 -3.35
CA THR A 276 2.90 1.53 -2.01
C THR A 276 3.06 2.98 -1.59
N VAL A 277 4.23 3.59 -1.76
CA VAL A 277 4.44 5.00 -1.37
C VAL A 277 3.70 5.97 -2.28
N LEU A 278 3.57 5.69 -3.58
CA LEU A 278 2.75 6.49 -4.49
C LEU A 278 1.26 6.36 -4.16
N GLY A 279 0.78 5.14 -3.86
CA GLY A 279 -0.59 4.90 -3.39
C GLY A 279 -0.88 5.56 -2.05
N LEU A 280 0.06 5.53 -1.10
CA LEU A 280 -0.05 6.23 0.19
C LEU A 280 -0.08 7.75 -0.02
N GLY A 281 0.77 8.27 -0.91
CA GLY A 281 0.74 9.66 -1.30
C GLY A 281 -0.59 10.09 -1.90
N ALA A 282 -1.18 9.26 -2.79
CA ALA A 282 -2.51 9.50 -3.35
C ALA A 282 -3.60 9.57 -2.25
N ALA A 283 -3.52 8.69 -1.25
CA ALA A 283 -4.45 8.69 -0.12
C ALA A 283 -4.28 9.95 0.76
N ILE A 284 -3.05 10.33 1.10
CA ILE A 284 -2.72 11.52 1.90
C ILE A 284 -3.21 12.80 1.19
N MET A 285 -2.83 12.97 -0.08
CA MET A 285 -3.20 14.14 -0.87
C MET A 285 -4.70 14.21 -1.13
N GLY A 286 -5.33 13.06 -1.46
CA GLY A 286 -6.76 12.96 -1.70
C GLY A 286 -7.61 13.25 -0.46
N SER A 287 -7.12 12.94 0.72
CA SER A 287 -7.76 13.24 2.00
C SER A 287 -7.50 14.66 2.47
N GLY A 288 -6.47 15.33 1.94
CA GLY A 288 -6.07 16.68 2.33
C GLY A 288 -5.43 16.74 3.73
N LEU A 289 -4.63 15.73 4.11
CA LEU A 289 -3.94 15.74 5.41
C LEU A 289 -2.96 16.91 5.51
N ALA A 290 -2.90 17.56 6.67
CA ALA A 290 -1.99 18.67 6.92
C ALA A 290 -0.56 18.16 7.17
N VAL A 291 0.17 17.85 6.10
CA VAL A 291 1.57 17.37 6.14
C VAL A 291 2.39 18.03 5.04
N GLN A 292 3.69 18.13 5.24
CA GLN A 292 4.68 18.42 4.20
C GLN A 292 5.20 17.07 3.68
N LEU A 293 4.63 16.61 2.57
CA LEU A 293 4.90 15.30 2.01
C LEU A 293 6.00 15.37 0.96
N ARG A 294 6.99 14.49 1.07
CA ARG A 294 7.97 14.17 0.02
C ARG A 294 7.90 12.69 -0.32
N ILE A 295 7.93 12.34 -1.61
CA ILE A 295 7.96 10.96 -2.08
C ILE A 295 9.17 10.79 -3.00
N LEU A 296 10.06 9.86 -2.65
CA LEU A 296 11.25 9.52 -3.42
C LEU A 296 11.11 8.10 -3.98
N VAL A 297 11.27 7.98 -5.31
CA VAL A 297 11.19 6.69 -5.98
C VAL A 297 12.42 6.51 -6.88
N PRO A 298 13.44 5.75 -6.42
CA PRO A 298 14.52 5.30 -7.27
C PRO A 298 14.01 4.21 -8.22
N ALA A 299 13.73 4.60 -9.48
CA ALA A 299 13.18 3.73 -10.51
C ALA A 299 14.29 3.17 -11.40
N ALA A 300 14.44 1.86 -11.41
CA ALA A 300 15.45 1.15 -12.19
C ALA A 300 14.93 -0.23 -12.62
N GLU A 301 15.59 -0.85 -13.58
CA GLU A 301 15.40 -2.26 -13.93
C GLU A 301 16.72 -3.00 -13.74
N ASN A 302 16.71 -4.11 -13.02
CA ASN A 302 17.89 -4.97 -12.84
C ASN A 302 17.96 -5.96 -14.01
N ALA A 303 18.72 -5.60 -15.03
CA ALA A 303 18.81 -6.32 -16.30
C ALA A 303 20.19 -6.93 -16.53
N VAL A 304 20.25 -7.92 -17.44
CA VAL A 304 21.48 -8.57 -17.87
C VAL A 304 21.96 -7.92 -19.17
N SER A 305 23.16 -7.31 -19.13
CA SER A 305 23.82 -6.77 -20.30
C SER A 305 25.34 -6.65 -20.07
N ALA A 306 26.08 -6.18 -21.06
CA ALA A 306 27.51 -5.90 -20.92
C ALA A 306 27.83 -4.78 -19.91
N GLN A 307 26.83 -3.96 -19.54
CA GLN A 307 26.98 -2.86 -18.58
C GLN A 307 26.49 -3.22 -17.16
N ALA A 308 26.02 -4.46 -16.95
CA ALA A 308 25.53 -4.91 -15.66
C ALA A 308 26.63 -4.88 -14.60
N MET A 309 26.24 -4.52 -13.37
CA MET A 309 27.14 -4.68 -12.22
C MET A 309 27.46 -6.14 -11.99
N ARG A 310 28.65 -6.40 -11.45
CA ARG A 310 29.16 -7.76 -11.22
C ARG A 310 29.31 -8.02 -9.73
N PRO A 311 29.24 -9.27 -9.29
CA PRO A 311 29.70 -9.62 -7.96
C PRO A 311 31.14 -9.13 -7.74
N LEU A 312 31.38 -8.53 -6.57
CA LEU A 312 32.64 -7.89 -6.14
C LEU A 312 33.00 -6.56 -6.83
N ASP A 313 32.14 -6.01 -7.68
CA ASP A 313 32.28 -4.60 -8.06
C ASP A 313 32.15 -3.71 -6.79
N VAL A 314 32.97 -2.68 -6.70
CA VAL A 314 32.83 -1.64 -5.66
C VAL A 314 32.15 -0.44 -6.29
N ILE A 315 31.06 0.00 -5.68
CA ILE A 315 30.25 1.10 -6.18
C ILE A 315 30.24 2.26 -5.20
N ASP A 316 30.27 3.47 -5.73
CA ASP A 316 30.05 4.70 -4.97
C ASP A 316 28.57 4.82 -4.58
N THR A 317 28.31 5.58 -3.52
CA THR A 317 26.95 5.98 -3.12
C THR A 317 26.90 7.48 -2.87
N ARG A 318 25.69 8.06 -2.90
CA ARG A 318 25.46 9.48 -2.56
C ARG A 318 26.02 9.86 -1.17
N ALA A 319 26.05 8.91 -0.24
CA ALA A 319 26.60 9.12 1.10
C ALA A 319 28.14 9.19 1.14
N GLY A 320 28.83 8.91 0.03
CA GLY A 320 30.28 8.77 0.00
C GLY A 320 30.77 7.49 0.70
N ILE A 321 29.92 6.49 0.82
CA ILE A 321 30.24 5.17 1.37
C ILE A 321 30.42 4.21 0.20
N ASP A 322 31.61 3.63 0.06
CA ASP A 322 31.89 2.61 -0.94
C ASP A 322 31.22 1.29 -0.51
N VAL A 323 30.51 0.67 -1.47
CA VAL A 323 29.78 -0.58 -1.23
C VAL A 323 30.26 -1.65 -2.19
N GLU A 324 30.68 -2.80 -1.66
CA GLU A 324 30.94 -3.98 -2.46
C GLU A 324 29.61 -4.69 -2.80
N VAL A 325 29.43 -5.03 -4.07
CA VAL A 325 28.30 -5.81 -4.55
C VAL A 325 28.53 -7.27 -4.24
N GLY A 326 28.02 -7.74 -3.11
CA GLY A 326 28.14 -9.17 -2.71
C GLY A 326 27.24 -10.10 -3.52
N ASN A 327 26.12 -9.57 -4.04
CA ASN A 327 25.17 -10.31 -4.89
C ASN A 327 24.38 -9.28 -5.72
N THR A 328 24.34 -9.47 -7.04
CA THR A 328 23.60 -8.55 -7.93
C THR A 328 22.09 -8.64 -7.80
N ASP A 329 21.55 -9.70 -7.16
CA ASP A 329 20.14 -9.86 -6.78
C ASP A 329 19.79 -9.16 -5.44
N ALA A 330 20.71 -8.34 -4.92
CA ALA A 330 20.50 -7.48 -3.75
C ALA A 330 20.52 -5.99 -4.16
N GLU A 331 20.02 -5.66 -5.32
CA GLU A 331 19.98 -4.37 -5.98
C GLU A 331 19.06 -3.36 -5.29
N GLY A 332 17.98 -3.83 -4.70
CA GLY A 332 16.96 -2.96 -4.06
C GLY A 332 17.52 -2.12 -2.94
N ARG A 333 18.41 -2.66 -2.11
CA ARG A 333 19.05 -1.91 -1.04
C ARG A 333 20.06 -0.87 -1.57
N LEU A 334 20.64 -1.10 -2.75
CA LEU A 334 21.57 -0.16 -3.39
C LEU A 334 20.82 1.07 -3.90
N VAL A 335 19.71 0.90 -4.61
CA VAL A 335 18.90 2.05 -5.06
C VAL A 335 18.29 2.81 -3.88
N LEU A 336 17.93 2.11 -2.78
CA LEU A 336 17.44 2.75 -1.56
C LEU A 336 18.51 3.51 -0.80
N ALA A 337 19.79 3.09 -0.86
CA ALA A 337 20.90 3.78 -0.20
C ALA A 337 20.99 5.26 -0.63
N ASP A 338 20.99 5.53 -1.94
CA ASP A 338 21.04 6.89 -2.47
C ASP A 338 19.76 7.68 -2.13
N ALA A 339 18.59 7.05 -2.27
CA ALA A 339 17.31 7.72 -2.01
C ALA A 339 17.13 8.06 -0.51
N LEU A 340 17.54 7.16 0.40
CA LEU A 340 17.51 7.41 1.85
C LEU A 340 18.51 8.51 2.26
N THR A 341 19.70 8.52 1.67
CA THR A 341 20.66 9.62 1.90
C THR A 341 20.05 10.96 1.53
N LEU A 342 19.46 11.08 0.33
CA LEU A 342 18.77 12.30 -0.09
C LEU A 342 17.58 12.64 0.84
N ALA A 343 16.84 11.63 1.32
CA ALA A 343 15.73 11.83 2.23
C ALA A 343 16.15 12.52 3.54
N CYS A 344 17.34 12.19 4.06
CA CYS A 344 17.88 12.73 5.29
C CYS A 344 18.39 14.18 5.18
N GLU A 345 18.74 14.66 3.98
CA GLU A 345 19.36 15.98 3.78
C GLU A 345 18.45 17.16 4.14
N GLU A 346 17.13 16.95 4.22
CA GLU A 346 16.15 17.99 4.56
C GLU A 346 15.62 17.90 5.98
N ASP A 347 16.19 17.05 6.81
CA ASP A 347 15.83 16.87 8.22
C ASP A 347 14.32 16.66 8.41
N PRO A 348 13.73 15.56 7.88
CA PRO A 348 12.32 15.25 8.04
C PRO A 348 11.99 14.78 9.46
N ASP A 349 10.76 15.00 9.91
CA ASP A 349 10.27 14.50 11.19
C ASP A 349 10.11 12.98 11.20
N PHE A 350 9.83 12.39 10.03
CA PHE A 350 9.70 10.95 9.86
C PHE A 350 10.05 10.51 8.43
N ILE A 351 10.87 9.48 8.32
CA ILE A 351 11.14 8.76 7.07
C ILE A 351 10.60 7.35 7.18
N ILE A 352 9.90 6.91 6.15
CA ILE A 352 9.59 5.49 5.97
C ILE A 352 9.92 5.03 4.57
N ASP A 353 10.55 3.87 4.46
CA ASP A 353 10.74 3.22 3.19
C ASP A 353 9.97 1.88 3.10
N PHE A 354 9.50 1.61 1.87
CA PHE A 354 8.87 0.36 1.50
C PHE A 354 9.67 -0.35 0.42
N ALA A 355 9.92 -1.63 0.61
CA ALA A 355 10.60 -2.43 -0.39
C ALA A 355 10.12 -3.87 -0.41
N THR A 356 10.10 -4.47 -1.58
CA THR A 356 10.02 -5.91 -1.79
C THR A 356 11.44 -6.48 -1.66
N LEU A 357 12.01 -6.37 -0.45
CA LEU A 357 13.45 -6.40 -0.31
C LEU A 357 14.02 -7.80 -0.18
N THR A 358 13.44 -8.65 0.70
CA THR A 358 14.08 -9.91 1.01
C THR A 358 13.15 -11.12 0.92
N GLY A 359 13.70 -12.24 0.41
CA GLY A 359 13.10 -13.55 0.58
C GLY A 359 13.05 -13.98 2.05
N ALA A 360 14.03 -13.53 2.84
CA ALA A 360 14.18 -13.89 4.25
C ALA A 360 12.99 -13.41 5.10
N ALA A 361 12.48 -12.19 4.88
CA ALA A 361 11.29 -11.70 5.57
C ALA A 361 10.06 -12.59 5.25
N ARG A 362 9.89 -13.00 3.99
CA ARG A 362 8.79 -13.90 3.58
C ARG A 362 8.90 -15.29 4.18
N VAL A 363 10.12 -15.81 4.32
CA VAL A 363 10.35 -17.12 4.98
C VAL A 363 10.01 -17.03 6.48
N ALA A 364 10.31 -15.88 7.12
CA ALA A 364 10.05 -15.69 8.55
C ALA A 364 8.56 -15.44 8.86
N LEU A 365 7.87 -14.60 8.05
CA LEU A 365 6.54 -14.07 8.38
C LEU A 365 5.43 -14.49 7.40
N GLY A 366 5.78 -15.20 6.33
CA GLY A 366 4.84 -15.52 5.25
C GLY A 366 4.68 -14.37 4.26
N THR A 367 3.69 -14.49 3.38
CA THR A 367 3.49 -13.56 2.25
C THR A 367 2.47 -12.46 2.53
N GLU A 368 1.81 -12.49 3.69
CA GLU A 368 0.70 -11.60 4.03
C GLU A 368 1.01 -10.65 5.18
N LEU A 369 2.08 -10.90 5.93
CA LEU A 369 2.50 -10.13 7.09
C LEU A 369 3.84 -9.44 6.81
N PRO A 370 3.84 -8.13 6.50
CA PRO A 370 5.06 -7.36 6.27
C PRO A 370 5.96 -7.28 7.51
N ALA A 371 7.28 -7.31 7.28
CA ALA A 371 8.26 -7.07 8.33
C ALA A 371 8.48 -5.56 8.51
N LEU A 372 8.30 -5.08 9.73
CA LEU A 372 8.59 -3.71 10.14
C LEU A 372 9.95 -3.68 10.86
N PHE A 373 10.84 -2.78 10.45
CA PHE A 373 12.02 -2.37 11.18
C PHE A 373 11.91 -0.90 11.54
N CYS A 374 12.32 -0.51 12.74
CA CYS A 374 12.26 0.87 13.17
C CYS A 374 13.33 1.13 14.22
N ASN A 375 14.03 2.26 14.07
CA ASN A 375 15.11 2.66 14.96
C ASN A 375 14.62 3.36 16.25
N MET A 376 13.31 3.72 16.33
CA MET A 376 12.68 4.33 17.51
C MET A 376 11.55 3.44 18.03
N ASP A 377 11.64 3.04 19.30
CA ASP A 377 10.68 2.12 19.93
C ASP A 377 9.27 2.72 20.04
N SER A 378 9.17 4.01 20.34
CA SER A 378 7.88 4.70 20.41
C SER A 378 7.18 4.71 19.05
N THR A 379 7.89 5.07 17.96
CA THR A 379 7.37 5.03 16.59
C THR A 379 6.96 3.62 16.20
N ALA A 380 7.76 2.60 16.55
CA ALA A 380 7.41 1.21 16.27
C ALA A 380 6.12 0.79 16.96
N ALA A 381 5.95 1.16 18.25
CA ALA A 381 4.73 0.88 19.02
C ALA A 381 3.49 1.55 18.39
N ASP A 382 3.61 2.82 17.99
CA ASP A 382 2.53 3.57 17.34
C ASP A 382 2.16 2.99 15.98
N LEU A 383 3.14 2.57 15.15
CA LEU A 383 2.92 1.90 13.88
C LEU A 383 2.21 0.55 14.04
N LEU A 384 2.59 -0.25 15.05
CA LEU A 384 1.92 -1.51 15.35
C LEU A 384 0.49 -1.29 15.84
N ALA A 385 0.26 -0.30 16.71
CA ALA A 385 -1.09 0.07 17.15
C ALA A 385 -1.95 0.54 15.97
N ALA A 386 -1.41 1.39 15.08
CA ALA A 386 -2.08 1.82 13.86
C ALA A 386 -2.44 0.64 12.95
N SER A 387 -1.53 -0.32 12.80
CA SER A 387 -1.73 -1.51 11.95
C SER A 387 -2.87 -2.40 12.45
N GLN A 388 -2.97 -2.55 13.78
CA GLN A 388 -4.06 -3.29 14.42
C GLN A 388 -5.40 -2.57 14.27
N ALA A 389 -5.43 -1.26 14.51
CA ALA A 389 -6.64 -0.44 14.45
C ALA A 389 -7.34 -0.50 13.07
N VAL A 390 -6.58 -0.63 11.97
CA VAL A 390 -7.13 -0.64 10.61
C VAL A 390 -7.08 -2.01 9.92
N ASN A 391 -6.76 -3.08 10.66
CA ASN A 391 -6.64 -4.44 10.11
C ASN A 391 -5.71 -4.52 8.88
N ASP A 392 -4.55 -3.83 8.95
CA ASP A 392 -3.47 -3.87 7.96
C ASP A 392 -2.17 -4.25 8.68
N PRO A 393 -1.98 -5.54 9.00
CA PRO A 393 -1.02 -6.00 10.00
C PRO A 393 0.42 -5.75 9.58
N LEU A 394 1.24 -5.38 10.57
CA LEU A 394 2.69 -5.30 10.49
C LEU A 394 3.29 -6.13 11.63
N TRP A 395 4.49 -6.66 11.45
CA TRP A 395 5.21 -7.37 12.50
C TRP A 395 6.63 -6.85 12.64
N ARG A 396 6.98 -6.35 13.85
CA ARG A 396 8.32 -5.80 14.09
C ARG A 396 9.37 -6.90 14.21
N LEU A 397 10.41 -6.81 13.37
CA LEU A 397 11.66 -7.54 13.51
C LEU A 397 12.75 -6.61 14.08
N PRO A 398 13.77 -7.16 14.79
CA PRO A 398 14.79 -6.35 15.45
C PRO A 398 15.84 -5.81 14.48
N LEU A 399 16.33 -4.60 14.75
CA LEU A 399 17.61 -4.11 14.23
C LEU A 399 18.72 -4.61 15.17
N PHE A 400 19.11 -5.87 15.04
CA PHE A 400 20.06 -6.52 15.95
C PHE A 400 21.50 -6.11 15.64
N GLU A 401 22.02 -5.13 16.37
CA GLU A 401 23.30 -4.45 16.09
C GLU A 401 24.50 -5.40 15.95
N ALA A 402 24.52 -6.51 16.72
CA ALA A 402 25.61 -7.48 16.59
C ALA A 402 25.75 -8.10 15.18
N TYR A 403 24.70 -8.00 14.33
CA TYR A 403 24.77 -8.46 12.94
C TYR A 403 25.39 -7.44 11.98
N GLU A 404 25.69 -6.22 12.42
CA GLU A 404 26.44 -5.25 11.57
C GLU A 404 27.81 -5.79 11.14
N ARG A 405 28.45 -6.62 11.98
CA ARG A 405 29.70 -7.28 11.62
C ARG A 405 29.64 -8.13 10.34
N HIS A 406 28.41 -8.57 9.95
CA HIS A 406 28.23 -9.33 8.71
C HIS A 406 28.30 -8.46 7.46
N LEU A 407 28.12 -7.16 7.60
CA LEU A 407 28.20 -6.18 6.51
C LEU A 407 29.64 -5.67 6.28
N ASP A 408 30.55 -5.98 7.19
CA ASP A 408 31.96 -5.66 7.09
C ASP A 408 32.70 -6.80 6.36
N ASN A 409 33.48 -6.47 5.32
CA ASN A 409 34.23 -7.48 4.56
C ASN A 409 35.74 -7.27 4.56
N GLY A 410 36.23 -6.25 5.28
CA GLY A 410 37.66 -5.94 5.43
C GLY A 410 38.35 -5.31 4.22
N TYR A 411 37.68 -5.15 3.07
CA TYR A 411 38.22 -4.51 1.87
C TYR A 411 37.63 -3.14 1.61
N VAL A 412 36.33 -3.01 1.82
CA VAL A 412 35.57 -1.79 1.67
C VAL A 412 34.77 -1.51 2.94
N THR A 413 34.26 -0.29 3.05
CA THR A 413 33.51 0.14 4.23
C THR A 413 32.25 -0.69 4.49
N LEU A 414 31.60 -1.18 3.42
CA LEU A 414 30.31 -1.86 3.53
C LEU A 414 30.14 -2.90 2.41
N SER A 415 29.67 -4.09 2.74
CA SER A 415 29.17 -5.06 1.75
C SER A 415 27.67 -4.96 1.60
N SER A 416 27.16 -5.09 0.37
CA SER A 416 25.72 -5.08 0.09
C SER A 416 24.99 -6.29 0.68
N THR A 417 25.69 -7.40 0.92
CA THR A 417 25.14 -8.62 1.51
C THR A 417 25.93 -9.07 2.73
N GLY A 418 25.24 -9.60 3.71
CA GLY A 418 25.93 -10.17 4.88
C GLY A 418 26.70 -11.45 4.52
N GLY A 419 27.84 -11.65 5.17
CA GLY A 419 28.66 -12.87 5.04
C GLY A 419 28.00 -14.15 5.59
N SER A 420 26.75 -14.08 6.09
CA SER A 420 25.97 -15.20 6.63
C SER A 420 24.75 -15.48 5.75
N GLY A 421 24.44 -16.75 5.51
CA GLY A 421 23.18 -17.17 4.87
C GLY A 421 21.94 -17.00 5.74
N TYR A 422 22.07 -16.50 6.97
CA TYR A 422 21.00 -16.36 7.95
C TYR A 422 20.76 -14.90 8.32
N GLY A 423 19.53 -14.58 8.78
CA GLY A 423 19.18 -13.24 9.24
C GLY A 423 19.12 -12.19 8.14
N GLY A 424 18.90 -12.58 6.88
CA GLY A 424 18.99 -11.73 5.70
C GLY A 424 18.06 -10.50 5.75
N ALA A 425 16.89 -10.60 6.36
CA ALA A 425 16.00 -9.46 6.53
C ALA A 425 16.58 -8.42 7.51
N ILE A 426 17.22 -8.89 8.60
CA ILE A 426 17.85 -8.01 9.60
C ILE A 426 19.08 -7.33 9.01
N THR A 427 19.96 -8.08 8.32
CA THR A 427 21.17 -7.49 7.70
C THR A 427 20.81 -6.50 6.60
N ALA A 428 19.74 -6.76 5.82
CA ALA A 428 19.25 -5.81 4.83
C ALA A 428 18.76 -4.50 5.48
N ALA A 429 17.99 -4.59 6.56
CA ALA A 429 17.54 -3.41 7.30
C ALA A 429 18.70 -2.66 7.98
N LEU A 430 19.71 -3.38 8.51
CA LEU A 430 20.93 -2.76 9.05
C LEU A 430 21.73 -2.05 7.98
N PHE A 431 21.81 -2.61 6.76
CA PHE A 431 22.42 -1.93 5.62
C PHE A 431 21.69 -0.60 5.34
N LEU A 432 20.37 -0.60 5.21
CA LEU A 432 19.59 0.62 4.96
C LEU A 432 19.76 1.65 6.08
N ARG A 433 19.86 1.21 7.33
CA ARG A 433 20.08 2.10 8.49
C ARG A 433 21.34 2.95 8.35
N ARG A 434 22.39 2.47 7.64
CA ARG A 434 23.62 3.24 7.39
C ARG A 434 23.36 4.50 6.55
N PHE A 435 22.31 4.50 5.74
CA PHE A 435 21.94 5.58 4.82
C PHE A 435 20.76 6.41 5.33
N ALA A 436 19.99 5.90 6.30
CA ALA A 436 18.82 6.58 6.86
C ALA A 436 19.14 7.61 7.97
N GLY A 437 20.43 7.83 8.28
CA GLY A 437 20.85 8.75 9.34
C GLY A 437 20.60 8.21 10.76
N ARG A 438 21.56 8.41 11.66
CA ARG A 438 21.48 7.86 13.04
C ARG A 438 20.43 8.52 13.92
N HIS A 439 20.09 9.77 13.66
CA HIS A 439 19.20 10.59 14.48
C HIS A 439 17.83 10.83 13.85
N THR A 440 17.64 10.40 12.62
CA THR A 440 16.36 10.52 11.92
C THR A 440 15.40 9.44 12.42
N ASN A 441 14.15 9.81 12.69
CA ASN A 441 13.09 8.84 12.96
C ASN A 441 12.77 8.07 11.67
N TRP A 442 13.22 6.84 11.60
CA TRP A 442 13.16 6.02 10.40
C TRP A 442 12.52 4.65 10.67
N ALA A 443 11.72 4.24 9.69
CA ALA A 443 11.17 2.90 9.62
C ALA A 443 11.33 2.31 8.20
N HIS A 444 11.48 0.99 8.14
CA HIS A 444 11.52 0.20 6.91
C HIS A 444 10.45 -0.88 6.96
N VAL A 445 9.72 -1.07 5.85
CA VAL A 445 8.72 -2.13 5.70
C VAL A 445 9.09 -3.02 4.52
N ASP A 446 9.46 -4.28 4.82
CA ASP A 446 9.73 -5.30 3.81
C ASP A 446 8.44 -6.05 3.49
N VAL A 447 7.95 -5.89 2.26
CA VAL A 447 6.63 -6.34 1.81
C VAL A 447 6.71 -7.38 0.70
N MET A 448 5.73 -8.28 0.63
CA MET A 448 5.55 -9.13 -0.56
C MET A 448 4.95 -8.36 -1.74
N ALA A 449 4.08 -7.38 -1.46
CA ALA A 449 3.31 -6.59 -2.42
C ALA A 449 2.48 -7.43 -3.41
N TRP A 450 2.17 -8.69 -3.09
CA TRP A 450 1.43 -9.59 -3.97
C TRP A 450 0.59 -10.60 -3.19
N ASN A 451 -0.70 -10.70 -3.51
CA ASN A 451 -1.58 -11.75 -3.01
C ASN A 451 -1.48 -13.01 -3.89
N LEU A 452 -1.13 -14.14 -3.29
CA LEU A 452 -1.07 -15.44 -3.99
C LEU A 452 -2.46 -16.01 -4.29
N GLY A 453 -3.46 -15.67 -3.50
CA GLY A 453 -4.85 -16.08 -3.64
C GLY A 453 -5.82 -14.92 -3.42
N SER A 454 -7.06 -15.06 -3.90
CA SER A 454 -8.11 -14.06 -3.70
C SER A 454 -8.81 -14.23 -2.34
N ARG A 455 -9.08 -13.10 -1.69
CA ARG A 455 -9.91 -12.98 -0.48
C ARG A 455 -10.85 -11.78 -0.64
N PRO A 456 -11.93 -11.68 0.14
CA PRO A 456 -12.81 -10.52 0.09
C PRO A 456 -12.03 -9.20 0.20
N GLY A 457 -12.23 -8.30 -0.74
CA GLY A 457 -11.51 -7.02 -0.82
C GLY A 457 -10.02 -7.10 -1.17
N ARG A 458 -9.45 -8.31 -1.30
CA ARG A 458 -8.03 -8.57 -1.59
C ARG A 458 -7.90 -9.62 -2.70
N PRO A 459 -8.02 -9.23 -3.98
CA PRO A 459 -7.89 -10.15 -5.10
C PRO A 459 -6.45 -10.65 -5.26
N LYS A 460 -6.28 -11.78 -5.93
CA LYS A 460 -4.96 -12.24 -6.39
C LYS A 460 -4.30 -11.18 -7.27
N GLY A 461 -3.03 -10.90 -7.02
CA GLY A 461 -2.27 -9.89 -7.75
C GLY A 461 -1.63 -8.85 -6.83
N GLY A 462 -1.31 -7.68 -7.37
CA GLY A 462 -0.71 -6.57 -6.64
C GLY A 462 -1.50 -6.16 -5.40
N GLU A 463 -0.81 -5.88 -4.28
CA GLU A 463 -1.46 -5.54 -3.02
C GLU A 463 -0.70 -4.44 -2.26
N ALA A 464 -1.48 -3.52 -1.68
CA ALA A 464 -1.01 -2.40 -0.88
C ALA A 464 -0.90 -2.80 0.60
N MET A 465 0.12 -3.61 0.92
CA MET A 465 0.35 -4.09 2.29
C MET A 465 0.96 -3.01 3.16
N GLY A 466 0.37 -2.73 4.34
CA GLY A 466 0.83 -1.70 5.27
C GLY A 466 0.45 -0.26 4.90
N LEU A 467 -0.13 -0.02 3.72
CA LEU A 467 -0.51 1.33 3.27
C LEU A 467 -1.51 2.00 4.20
N ARG A 468 -2.55 1.26 4.63
CA ARG A 468 -3.61 1.80 5.50
C ARG A 468 -3.11 2.04 6.91
N ALA A 469 -2.22 1.17 7.40
CA ALA A 469 -1.54 1.33 8.70
C ALA A 469 -0.76 2.64 8.72
N LEU A 470 0.05 2.89 7.69
CA LEU A 470 0.86 4.11 7.57
C LEU A 470 0.00 5.36 7.37
N TYR A 471 -1.05 5.27 6.56
CA TYR A 471 -2.01 6.37 6.42
C TYR A 471 -2.59 6.76 7.79
N HIS A 472 -3.03 5.77 8.58
CA HIS A 472 -3.60 6.02 9.91
C HIS A 472 -2.59 6.65 10.86
N TYR A 473 -1.35 6.15 10.88
CA TYR A 473 -0.27 6.72 11.67
C TYR A 473 0.02 8.19 11.29
N ILE A 474 0.17 8.46 9.99
CA ILE A 474 0.45 9.81 9.47
C ILE A 474 -0.73 10.77 9.74
N ALA A 475 -1.97 10.30 9.63
CA ALA A 475 -3.15 11.09 9.95
C ALA A 475 -3.17 11.50 11.44
N ARG A 476 -2.73 10.63 12.36
CA ARG A 476 -2.56 10.96 13.78
C ARG A 476 -1.46 12.01 13.99
N LEU A 477 -0.33 11.88 13.30
CA LEU A 477 0.74 12.88 13.37
C LEU A 477 0.25 14.25 12.87
N ALA A 478 -0.48 14.28 11.75
CA ALA A 478 -1.04 15.50 11.19
C ALA A 478 -2.09 16.18 12.12
N ALA A 479 -2.78 15.41 12.94
CA ALA A 479 -3.76 15.91 13.88
C ALA A 479 -3.15 16.41 15.21
N ALA A 480 -1.93 15.98 15.53
CA ALA A 480 -1.21 16.34 16.76
C ALA A 480 -0.34 17.60 16.61
N GLY A 481 0.01 18.00 15.39
CA GLY A 481 0.75 19.21 15.03
C GLY A 481 -0.17 20.32 14.56
#